data_a34c9f475b39656bf05c098b4119b7e5
#
_entry.id   a34c9f475b39656bf05c098b4119b7e5
#
_cell.length_a   1.000
_cell.length_b   1.000
_cell.length_c   1.000
_cell.angle_alpha   90.00
_cell.angle_beta   90.00
_cell.angle_gamma   90.00
#
_symmetry.space_group_name_H-M   'P 1'
#
loop_
_entity.id
_entity.type
_entity.pdbx_description
1 polymer ?
#
loop_
_entity_poly.entity_id
_entity_poly.type
_entity_poly.pdbx_seq_one_letter_code
_entity_poly.pdbx_strand_id
1 'polypeptide(L)'
;MIPPVVLAPEDGQMIMDTCAAPGSKATQLAEAIPNGLVLANEPSSGRINLLTSNKGRLGLSNMVVIQHDGRHIGRMPEPGVDGIVVDAPCSGTATTRKNRELWNNWSPKVGRSMFKLQSDIAYRAAQLLRPGGKMVYSTCSLDPIENEAVVCDILNRCPWLELKYIDTEKLLPGLICHLSLIHI
;
A
#
# COMPACT_ATOMS: atom_id res chain seq x y z
N MET A 1 0.03 12.41 -0.50
CA MET A 1 0.91 11.45 0.20
C MET A 1 1.86 10.84 -0.83
N ILE A 2 3.01 10.30 -0.40
CA ILE A 2 4.07 9.85 -1.33
C ILE A 2 3.67 8.60 -2.14
N PRO A 3 3.15 7.50 -1.55
CA PRO A 3 2.89 6.29 -2.32
C PRO A 3 1.99 6.46 -3.55
N PRO A 4 0.86 7.20 -3.50
CA PRO A 4 0.07 7.50 -4.69
C PRO A 4 0.83 8.31 -5.76
N VAL A 5 1.70 9.25 -5.33
CA VAL A 5 2.51 10.04 -6.27
C VAL A 5 3.55 9.18 -6.98
N VAL A 6 4.17 8.25 -6.24
CA VAL A 6 5.16 7.29 -6.79
C VAL A 6 4.49 6.29 -7.73
N LEU A 7 3.31 5.80 -7.39
CA LEU A 7 2.54 4.93 -8.27
C LEU A 7 2.22 5.62 -9.60
N ALA A 8 1.96 6.93 -9.55
CA ALA A 8 1.63 7.78 -10.69
C ALA A 8 0.55 7.12 -11.59
N PRO A 9 -0.66 6.87 -11.07
CA PRO A 9 -1.71 6.22 -11.84
C PRO A 9 -2.18 7.13 -12.97
N GLU A 10 -2.59 6.52 -14.08
CA GLU A 10 -3.18 7.21 -15.23
C GLU A 10 -4.71 7.12 -15.16
N ASP A 11 -5.38 8.17 -15.64
CA ASP A 11 -6.85 8.20 -15.63
C ASP A 11 -7.44 7.03 -16.45
N GLY A 12 -8.53 6.46 -15.96
CA GLY A 12 -9.15 5.29 -16.54
C GLY A 12 -8.61 3.94 -16.02
N GLN A 13 -7.53 3.93 -15.25
CA GLN A 13 -6.95 2.71 -14.68
C GLN A 13 -7.77 2.16 -13.51
N MET A 14 -7.59 0.86 -13.23
CA MET A 14 -8.06 0.17 -12.03
C MET A 14 -6.92 0.05 -11.02
N ILE A 15 -7.04 0.72 -9.90
CA ILE A 15 -6.01 0.77 -8.86
C ILE A 15 -6.54 0.11 -7.57
N MET A 16 -5.69 -0.62 -6.86
CA MET A 16 -6.03 -1.18 -5.56
C MET A 16 -5.18 -0.57 -4.44
N ASP A 17 -5.83 -0.28 -3.32
CA ASP A 17 -5.17 -0.01 -2.04
C ASP A 17 -5.50 -1.17 -1.09
N THR A 18 -4.50 -1.98 -0.73
CA THR A 18 -4.70 -3.23 0.02
C THR A 18 -4.94 -3.03 1.50
N CYS A 19 -4.59 -1.85 2.05
CA CYS A 19 -4.69 -1.50 3.47
C CYS A 19 -5.18 -0.05 3.63
N ALA A 20 -6.35 0.24 3.05
CA ALA A 20 -6.77 1.58 2.69
C ALA A 20 -7.11 2.51 3.87
N ALA A 21 -7.64 1.98 5.00
CA ALA A 21 -8.12 2.84 6.08
C ALA A 21 -6.98 3.60 6.79
N PRO A 22 -7.20 4.87 7.13
CA PRO A 22 -8.47 5.62 7.16
C PRO A 22 -8.90 6.24 5.82
N GLY A 23 -8.14 6.03 4.71
CA GLY A 23 -8.55 6.45 3.37
C GLY A 23 -7.64 7.47 2.70
N SER A 24 -6.63 7.98 3.37
CA SER A 24 -5.82 9.10 2.85
C SER A 24 -5.11 8.81 1.53
N LYS A 25 -4.66 7.56 1.31
CA LYS A 25 -4.03 7.15 0.05
C LYS A 25 -5.08 6.78 -1.00
N ALA A 26 -6.08 5.99 -0.60
CA ALA A 26 -7.16 5.56 -1.48
C ALA A 26 -7.96 6.75 -2.05
N THR A 27 -8.26 7.77 -1.23
CA THR A 27 -8.96 8.98 -1.72
C THR A 27 -8.09 9.80 -2.67
N GLN A 28 -6.80 9.96 -2.39
CA GLN A 28 -5.86 10.63 -3.29
C GLN A 28 -5.74 9.89 -4.63
N LEU A 29 -5.74 8.55 -4.63
CA LEU A 29 -5.78 7.75 -5.85
C LEU A 29 -7.07 8.00 -6.64
N ALA A 30 -8.22 7.99 -5.96
CA ALA A 30 -9.52 8.21 -6.61
C ALA A 30 -9.65 9.62 -7.22
N GLU A 31 -9.11 10.64 -6.57
CA GLU A 31 -9.04 12.00 -7.13
C GLU A 31 -8.13 12.09 -8.35
N ALA A 32 -7.06 11.29 -8.39
CA ALA A 32 -6.10 11.29 -9.49
C ALA A 32 -6.62 10.61 -10.77
N ILE A 33 -7.60 9.70 -10.64
CA ILE A 33 -8.14 8.91 -11.76
C ILE A 33 -9.68 9.01 -11.83
N PRO A 34 -10.26 10.17 -12.10
CA PRO A 34 -11.71 10.39 -12.00
C PRO A 34 -12.55 9.46 -12.89
N ASN A 35 -12.02 9.00 -14.03
CA ASN A 35 -12.66 8.03 -14.91
C ASN A 35 -12.19 6.58 -14.68
N GLY A 36 -11.32 6.35 -13.71
CA GLY A 36 -10.85 5.03 -13.31
C GLY A 36 -11.64 4.43 -12.15
N LEU A 37 -11.09 3.40 -11.52
CA LEU A 37 -11.69 2.71 -10.38
C LEU A 37 -10.64 2.48 -9.30
N VAL A 38 -10.95 2.84 -8.05
CA VAL A 38 -10.14 2.48 -6.88
C VAL A 38 -10.85 1.42 -6.05
N LEU A 39 -10.19 0.28 -5.85
CA LEU A 39 -10.59 -0.78 -4.93
C LEU A 39 -9.86 -0.55 -3.60
N ALA A 40 -10.56 -0.08 -2.59
CA ALA A 40 -10.02 0.25 -1.28
C ALA A 40 -10.35 -0.87 -0.29
N ASN A 41 -9.35 -1.69 0.05
CA ASN A 41 -9.52 -2.83 0.96
C ASN A 41 -9.17 -2.47 2.41
N GLU A 42 -10.01 -2.93 3.34
CA GLU A 42 -9.75 -2.83 4.78
C GLU A 42 -10.41 -4.01 5.51
N PRO A 43 -9.66 -4.84 6.26
CA PRO A 43 -10.24 -5.98 6.98
C PRO A 43 -11.11 -5.59 8.19
N SER A 44 -10.84 -4.47 8.83
CA SER A 44 -11.51 -4.04 10.06
C SER A 44 -12.79 -3.27 9.78
N SER A 45 -13.94 -3.81 10.20
CA SER A 45 -15.23 -3.14 10.06
C SER A 45 -15.29 -1.76 10.75
N GLY A 46 -14.64 -1.61 11.90
CA GLY A 46 -14.54 -0.33 12.59
C GLY A 46 -13.78 0.72 11.79
N ARG A 47 -12.71 0.31 11.09
CA ARG A 47 -11.91 1.23 10.25
C ARG A 47 -12.57 1.51 8.89
N ILE A 48 -13.41 0.59 8.38
CA ILE A 48 -14.21 0.79 7.17
C ILE A 48 -15.16 1.99 7.32
N ASN A 49 -15.74 2.21 8.49
CA ASN A 49 -16.61 3.35 8.74
C ASN A 49 -15.87 4.69 8.50
N LEU A 50 -14.61 4.80 8.92
CA LEU A 50 -13.78 5.98 8.69
C LEU A 50 -13.45 6.13 7.18
N LEU A 51 -13.11 5.04 6.52
CA LEU A 51 -12.83 5.01 5.08
C LEU A 51 -14.05 5.45 4.26
N THR A 52 -15.23 4.90 4.58
CA THR A 52 -16.50 5.23 3.92
C THR A 52 -16.92 6.68 4.20
N SER A 53 -16.73 7.15 5.43
CA SER A 53 -16.98 8.55 5.79
C SER A 53 -16.12 9.52 4.99
N ASN A 54 -14.81 9.22 4.85
CA ASN A 54 -13.90 10.04 4.05
C ASN A 54 -14.24 10.01 2.56
N LYS A 55 -14.60 8.85 2.00
CA LYS A 55 -15.12 8.71 0.65
C LYS A 55 -16.35 9.59 0.43
N GLY A 56 -17.34 9.50 1.33
CA GLY A 56 -18.59 10.29 1.24
C GLY A 56 -18.35 11.79 1.35
N ARG A 57 -17.49 12.22 2.30
CA ARG A 57 -17.11 13.63 2.48
C ARG A 57 -16.49 14.25 1.24
N LEU A 58 -15.71 13.46 0.47
CA LEU A 58 -15.05 13.90 -0.76
C LEU A 58 -15.89 13.66 -2.02
N GLY A 59 -17.06 13.03 -1.91
CA GLY A 59 -17.96 12.77 -3.05
C GLY A 59 -17.39 11.80 -4.08
N LEU A 60 -16.51 10.87 -3.68
CA LEU A 60 -15.82 9.99 -4.62
C LEU A 60 -16.72 8.82 -5.05
N SER A 61 -17.23 8.87 -6.29
CA SER A 61 -18.07 7.81 -6.88
C SER A 61 -17.27 6.64 -7.44
N ASN A 62 -16.02 6.88 -7.84
CA ASN A 62 -15.10 5.94 -8.46
C ASN A 62 -14.26 5.11 -7.47
N MET A 63 -14.63 5.07 -6.21
CA MET A 63 -13.97 4.29 -5.18
C MET A 63 -14.93 3.25 -4.59
N VAL A 64 -14.55 1.98 -4.62
CA VAL A 64 -15.28 0.86 -4.03
C VAL A 64 -14.54 0.38 -2.79
N VAL A 65 -15.24 0.31 -1.65
CA VAL A 65 -14.71 -0.23 -0.41
C VAL A 65 -15.01 -1.71 -0.34
N ILE A 66 -13.99 -2.54 -0.12
CA ILE A 66 -14.12 -3.99 0.07
C ILE A 66 -13.55 -4.39 1.42
N GLN A 67 -14.10 -5.47 1.98
CA GLN A 67 -13.70 -5.98 3.28
C GLN A 67 -13.12 -7.38 3.16
N HIS A 68 -11.79 -7.46 3.07
CA HIS A 68 -11.08 -8.73 3.04
C HIS A 68 -9.77 -8.63 3.83
N ASP A 69 -9.31 -9.75 4.34
CA ASP A 69 -7.91 -9.88 4.75
C ASP A 69 -7.03 -9.70 3.50
N GLY A 70 -6.07 -8.77 3.57
CA GLY A 70 -5.19 -8.43 2.44
C GLY A 70 -4.42 -9.64 1.88
N ARG A 71 -4.22 -10.68 2.70
CA ARG A 71 -3.59 -11.95 2.29
C ARG A 71 -4.49 -12.83 1.41
N HIS A 72 -5.81 -12.61 1.49
CA HIS A 72 -6.84 -13.48 0.90
C HIS A 72 -7.82 -12.73 -0.01
N ILE A 73 -7.44 -11.55 -0.51
CA ILE A 73 -8.26 -10.84 -1.50
C ILE A 73 -8.53 -11.78 -2.70
N GLY A 74 -9.79 -11.85 -3.13
CA GLY A 74 -10.22 -12.72 -4.23
C GLY A 74 -9.50 -12.42 -5.56
N ARG A 75 -9.77 -13.23 -6.57
CA ARG A 75 -9.24 -13.00 -7.92
C ARG A 75 -9.87 -11.74 -8.51
N MET A 76 -9.07 -10.97 -9.25
CA MET A 76 -9.57 -9.87 -10.08
C MET A 76 -9.95 -10.39 -11.46
N PRO A 77 -10.86 -9.71 -12.17
CA PRO A 77 -11.06 -9.97 -13.59
C PRO A 77 -9.75 -9.84 -14.37
N GLU A 78 -9.57 -10.69 -15.37
CA GLU A 78 -8.42 -10.56 -16.28
C GLU A 78 -8.46 -9.21 -17.01
N PRO A 79 -7.33 -8.57 -17.20
CA PRO A 79 -5.94 -9.02 -16.95
C PRO A 79 -5.42 -8.73 -15.55
N GLY A 80 -6.22 -8.32 -14.59
CA GLY A 80 -5.83 -7.88 -13.25
C GLY A 80 -5.90 -6.36 -13.08
N VAL A 81 -5.35 -5.81 -12.01
CA VAL A 81 -5.32 -4.37 -11.73
C VAL A 81 -4.07 -3.70 -12.31
N ASP A 82 -4.21 -2.44 -12.72
CA ASP A 82 -3.12 -1.65 -13.33
C ASP A 82 -2.06 -1.24 -12.33
N GLY A 83 -2.48 -0.95 -11.10
CA GLY A 83 -1.60 -0.51 -10.05
C GLY A 83 -2.07 -0.89 -8.66
N ILE A 84 -1.12 -1.10 -7.74
CA ILE A 84 -1.42 -1.44 -6.34
C ILE A 84 -0.57 -0.60 -5.40
N VAL A 85 -1.21 -0.07 -4.36
CA VAL A 85 -0.55 0.46 -3.18
C VAL A 85 -0.68 -0.56 -2.05
N VAL A 86 0.45 -0.97 -1.50
CA VAL A 86 0.55 -1.80 -0.30
C VAL A 86 1.16 -0.93 0.80
N ASP A 87 0.31 -0.13 1.48
CA ASP A 87 0.72 0.59 2.69
C ASP A 87 0.51 -0.34 3.88
N ALA A 88 1.49 -1.22 4.08
CA ALA A 88 1.33 -2.38 4.94
C ALA A 88 1.17 -2.01 6.42
N PRO A 89 0.38 -2.78 7.19
CA PRO A 89 0.36 -2.66 8.64
C PRO A 89 1.78 -2.90 9.18
N CYS A 90 2.26 -2.03 10.07
CA CYS A 90 3.64 -2.05 10.54
C CYS A 90 3.76 -1.62 12.01
N SER A 91 4.98 -1.71 12.57
CA SER A 91 5.27 -1.29 13.93
C SER A 91 5.11 0.22 14.16
N GLY A 92 5.10 1.03 13.11
CA GLY A 92 4.88 2.48 13.19
C GLY A 92 6.05 3.28 13.77
N THR A 93 7.25 2.75 13.80
CA THR A 93 8.42 3.37 14.48
C THR A 93 8.79 4.75 13.94
N ALA A 94 8.48 5.08 12.68
CA ALA A 94 8.66 6.43 12.15
C ALA A 94 7.62 7.45 12.68
N THR A 95 6.57 7.00 13.37
CA THR A 95 5.51 7.88 13.89
C THR A 95 5.63 8.21 15.37
N THR A 96 6.72 7.80 16.03
CA THR A 96 6.97 7.97 17.46
C THR A 96 6.88 9.43 17.94
N ARG A 97 7.16 10.41 17.07
CA ARG A 97 6.97 11.84 17.40
C ARG A 97 5.50 12.20 17.64
N LYS A 98 4.56 11.51 16.98
CA LYS A 98 3.11 11.71 17.11
C LYS A 98 2.49 10.77 18.14
N ASN A 99 3.05 9.57 18.27
CA ASN A 99 2.56 8.54 19.18
C ASN A 99 3.68 8.05 20.08
N ARG A 100 3.81 8.69 21.26
CA ARG A 100 4.87 8.38 22.25
C ARG A 100 4.72 7.01 22.91
N GLU A 101 3.51 6.46 22.92
CA GLU A 101 3.25 5.14 23.51
C GLU A 101 3.96 4.01 22.75
N LEU A 102 4.30 4.23 21.47
CA LEU A 102 5.10 3.28 20.70
C LEU A 102 6.47 3.01 21.32
N TRP A 103 7.08 3.98 22.02
CA TRP A 103 8.35 3.77 22.72
C TRP A 103 8.23 2.77 23.86
N ASN A 104 7.11 2.77 24.58
CA ASN A 104 6.89 1.89 25.72
C ASN A 104 6.66 0.43 25.29
N ASN A 105 6.14 0.24 24.10
CA ASN A 105 5.75 -1.07 23.54
C ASN A 105 6.74 -1.59 22.49
N TRP A 106 7.77 -0.80 22.15
CA TRP A 106 8.73 -1.20 21.14
C TRP A 106 9.66 -2.32 21.62
N SER A 107 9.86 -3.30 20.77
CA SER A 107 10.91 -4.32 20.93
C SER A 107 11.36 -4.82 19.55
N PRO A 108 12.58 -5.38 19.44
CA PRO A 108 13.06 -5.99 18.19
C PRO A 108 12.18 -7.15 17.67
N LYS A 109 11.32 -7.69 18.54
CA LYS A 109 10.39 -8.78 18.17
C LYS A 109 9.20 -8.28 17.36
N VAL A 110 8.83 -7.00 17.48
CA VAL A 110 7.65 -6.44 16.82
C VAL A 110 7.82 -6.47 15.30
N GLY A 111 8.93 -5.97 14.75
CA GLY A 111 9.20 -6.03 13.32
C GLY A 111 9.19 -7.46 12.78
N ARG A 112 9.81 -8.40 13.51
CA ARG A 112 9.81 -9.83 13.13
C ARG A 112 8.39 -10.43 13.09
N SER A 113 7.51 -10.01 14.00
CA SER A 113 6.12 -10.49 14.02
C SER A 113 5.29 -9.96 12.84
N MET A 114 5.63 -8.75 12.35
CA MET A 114 4.93 -8.12 11.21
C MET A 114 5.42 -8.64 9.86
N PHE A 115 6.67 -9.07 9.75
CA PHE A 115 7.31 -9.50 8.51
C PHE A 115 6.44 -10.47 7.70
N LYS A 116 5.97 -11.56 8.34
CA LYS A 116 5.18 -12.57 7.64
C LYS A 116 3.87 -12.00 7.10
N LEU A 117 3.17 -11.20 7.90
CA LEU A 117 1.91 -10.58 7.48
C LEU A 117 2.12 -9.64 6.29
N GLN A 118 3.15 -8.81 6.36
CA GLN A 118 3.51 -7.86 5.31
C GLN A 118 3.90 -8.57 4.02
N SER A 119 4.75 -9.60 4.11
CA SER A 119 5.15 -10.42 2.96
C SER A 119 3.96 -11.12 2.31
N ASP A 120 3.05 -11.68 3.10
CA ASP A 120 1.88 -12.38 2.54
C ASP A 120 0.89 -11.42 1.88
N ILE A 121 0.68 -10.21 2.43
CA ILE A 121 -0.13 -9.16 1.80
C ILE A 121 0.51 -8.72 0.48
N ALA A 122 1.79 -8.40 0.49
CA ALA A 122 2.50 -7.94 -0.70
C ALA A 122 2.59 -9.04 -1.79
N TYR A 123 2.78 -10.29 -1.39
CA TYR A 123 2.73 -11.44 -2.30
C TYR A 123 1.35 -11.57 -2.95
N ARG A 124 0.27 -11.44 -2.16
CA ARG A 124 -1.08 -11.47 -2.72
C ARG A 124 -1.32 -10.31 -3.66
N ALA A 125 -0.87 -9.11 -3.33
CA ALA A 125 -0.94 -7.94 -4.21
C ALA A 125 -0.25 -8.20 -5.55
N ALA A 126 0.96 -8.77 -5.53
CA ALA A 126 1.70 -9.12 -6.75
C ALA A 126 0.93 -10.07 -7.67
N GLN A 127 0.15 -11.01 -7.11
CA GLN A 127 -0.67 -11.94 -7.89
C GLN A 127 -1.92 -11.30 -8.51
N LEU A 128 -2.34 -10.13 -8.04
CA LEU A 128 -3.50 -9.40 -8.55
C LEU A 128 -3.12 -8.38 -9.62
N LEU A 129 -1.84 -8.09 -9.76
CA LEU A 129 -1.32 -7.12 -10.69
C LEU A 129 -1.31 -7.70 -12.11
N ARG A 130 -1.74 -6.91 -13.09
CA ARG A 130 -1.64 -7.30 -14.50
C ARG A 130 -0.19 -7.26 -14.99
N PRO A 131 0.15 -7.97 -16.08
CA PRO A 131 1.43 -7.75 -16.75
C PRO A 131 1.63 -6.28 -17.14
N GLY A 132 2.80 -5.72 -16.85
CA GLY A 132 3.10 -4.30 -17.05
C GLY A 132 2.52 -3.37 -15.96
N GLY A 133 1.83 -3.91 -14.97
CA GLY A 133 1.31 -3.14 -13.84
C GLY A 133 2.40 -2.70 -12.86
N LYS A 134 2.04 -1.79 -11.93
CA LYS A 134 2.97 -1.23 -10.94
C LYS A 134 2.49 -1.49 -9.52
N MET A 135 3.39 -1.85 -8.62
CA MET A 135 3.10 -1.97 -7.20
C MET A 135 4.03 -1.06 -6.38
N VAL A 136 3.46 -0.31 -5.45
CA VAL A 136 4.21 0.47 -4.46
C VAL A 136 4.01 -0.15 -3.10
N TYR A 137 5.11 -0.62 -2.49
CA TYR A 137 5.14 -1.06 -1.11
C TYR A 137 5.61 0.07 -0.21
N SER A 138 4.93 0.31 0.89
CA SER A 138 5.28 1.34 1.87
C SER A 138 4.92 0.93 3.29
N THR A 139 5.67 1.47 4.26
CA THR A 139 5.36 1.37 5.68
C THR A 139 5.63 2.69 6.39
N CYS A 140 5.13 2.84 7.61
CA CYS A 140 5.58 3.88 8.54
C CYS A 140 6.55 3.30 9.59
N SER A 141 7.34 2.29 9.23
CA SER A 141 8.40 1.72 10.04
C SER A 141 9.79 2.15 9.54
N LEU A 142 10.75 2.23 10.46
CA LEU A 142 12.18 2.39 10.15
C LEU A 142 12.93 1.06 10.21
N ASP A 143 12.23 -0.04 10.52
CA ASP A 143 12.84 -1.36 10.66
C ASP A 143 13.09 -1.99 9.27
N PRO A 144 14.34 -2.34 8.91
CA PRO A 144 14.63 -2.98 7.64
C PRO A 144 13.98 -4.37 7.50
N ILE A 145 13.59 -5.02 8.60
CA ILE A 145 12.83 -6.28 8.55
C ILE A 145 11.43 -6.05 7.97
N GLU A 146 10.82 -4.90 8.26
CA GLU A 146 9.50 -4.52 7.75
C GLU A 146 9.55 -3.85 6.37
N ASN A 147 10.72 -3.49 5.87
CA ASN A 147 10.94 -2.78 4.62
C ASN A 147 11.74 -3.64 3.62
N GLU A 148 13.07 -3.55 3.65
CA GLU A 148 13.94 -4.19 2.67
C GLU A 148 13.79 -5.72 2.68
N ALA A 149 13.65 -6.33 3.85
CA ALA A 149 13.51 -7.79 3.94
C ALA A 149 12.19 -8.27 3.30
N VAL A 150 11.08 -7.52 3.45
CA VAL A 150 9.81 -7.84 2.79
C VAL A 150 9.96 -7.73 1.28
N VAL A 151 10.60 -6.66 0.79
CA VAL A 151 10.84 -6.48 -0.66
C VAL A 151 11.70 -7.62 -1.22
N CYS A 152 12.78 -8.00 -0.52
CA CYS A 152 13.62 -9.15 -0.92
C CYS A 152 12.81 -10.46 -0.96
N ASP A 153 11.97 -10.71 0.04
CA ASP A 153 11.11 -11.91 0.06
C ASP A 153 10.16 -11.93 -1.14
N ILE A 154 9.52 -10.80 -1.45
CA ILE A 154 8.60 -10.71 -2.58
C ILE A 154 9.31 -10.92 -3.92
N LEU A 155 10.47 -10.32 -4.14
CA LEU A 155 11.25 -10.51 -5.36
C LEU A 155 11.69 -11.97 -5.53
N ASN A 156 12.02 -12.66 -4.44
CA ASN A 156 12.36 -14.09 -4.47
C ASN A 156 11.15 -14.97 -4.79
N ARG A 157 9.96 -14.65 -4.27
CA ARG A 157 8.72 -15.40 -4.49
C ARG A 157 8.07 -15.10 -5.82
N CYS A 158 8.34 -13.93 -6.39
CA CYS A 158 7.74 -13.43 -7.62
C CYS A 158 8.84 -13.04 -8.63
N PRO A 159 9.51 -14.00 -9.27
CA PRO A 159 10.64 -13.71 -10.16
C PRO A 159 10.26 -12.91 -11.43
N TRP A 160 8.97 -12.72 -11.66
CA TRP A 160 8.44 -11.86 -12.72
C TRP A 160 8.36 -10.36 -12.34
N LEU A 161 8.65 -10.03 -11.06
CA LEU A 161 8.70 -8.65 -10.60
C LEU A 161 10.10 -8.06 -10.77
N GLU A 162 10.14 -6.79 -11.13
CA GLU A 162 11.38 -6.03 -11.22
C GLU A 162 11.33 -4.83 -10.27
N LEU A 163 12.40 -4.63 -9.48
CA LEU A 163 12.52 -3.44 -8.64
C LEU A 163 12.85 -2.22 -9.51
N LYS A 164 12.06 -1.16 -9.40
CA LYS A 164 12.31 0.10 -10.08
C LYS A 164 12.88 1.15 -9.14
N TYR A 165 13.86 1.88 -9.63
CA TYR A 165 14.40 3.04 -8.94
C TYR A 165 13.35 4.16 -8.91
N ILE A 166 13.18 4.78 -7.74
CA ILE A 166 12.34 5.95 -7.56
C ILE A 166 13.23 7.19 -7.62
N ASP A 167 12.98 8.05 -8.61
CA ASP A 167 13.64 9.36 -8.68
C ASP A 167 13.13 10.24 -7.53
N THR A 168 13.89 10.27 -6.44
CA THR A 168 13.57 11.04 -5.24
C THR A 168 13.83 12.52 -5.39
N GLU A 169 14.53 12.97 -6.43
CA GLU A 169 14.73 14.40 -6.69
C GLU A 169 13.43 15.12 -7.05
N LYS A 170 12.47 14.38 -7.61
CA LYS A 170 11.11 14.86 -7.85
C LYS A 170 10.21 14.82 -6.61
N LEU A 171 10.62 14.10 -5.59
CA LEU A 171 10.02 14.08 -4.28
C LEU A 171 10.80 15.07 -3.43
N LEU A 172 10.14 15.96 -2.74
CA LEU A 172 10.69 17.05 -1.91
C LEU A 172 12.09 16.77 -1.33
N PRO A 173 13.06 17.69 -1.45
CA PRO A 173 14.40 17.54 -0.89
C PRO A 173 14.34 17.16 0.59
N GLY A 174 15.07 16.15 0.99
CA GLY A 174 15.19 15.71 2.39
C GLY A 174 14.22 14.62 2.85
N LEU A 175 13.34 14.11 1.98
CA LEU A 175 12.52 12.95 2.29
C LEU A 175 13.26 11.66 1.92
N ILE A 176 13.94 11.06 2.90
CA ILE A 176 14.37 9.67 2.80
C ILE A 176 13.14 8.82 3.14
N CYS A 177 12.51 8.23 2.13
CA CYS A 177 11.41 7.31 2.30
C CYS A 177 11.86 5.90 1.91
N HIS A 178 11.62 4.94 2.79
CA HIS A 178 11.70 3.53 2.44
C HIS A 178 10.48 3.17 1.55
N LEU A 179 10.58 3.54 0.29
CA LEU A 179 9.60 3.23 -0.73
C LEU A 179 10.24 2.31 -1.75
N SER A 180 9.60 1.20 -2.02
CA SER A 180 10.00 0.30 -3.08
C SER A 180 8.90 0.27 -4.14
N LEU A 181 9.23 0.65 -5.36
CA LEU A 181 8.37 0.44 -6.51
C LEU A 181 8.74 -0.89 -7.14
N ILE A 182 7.79 -1.79 -7.22
CA ILE A 182 7.93 -3.10 -7.85
C ILE A 182 7.12 -3.08 -9.13
N HIS A 183 7.74 -3.45 -10.24
CA HIS A 183 7.13 -3.46 -11.56
C HIS A 183 7.12 -4.88 -12.12
N ILE A 184 6.11 -5.22 -12.90
CA ILE A 184 6.04 -6.45 -13.70
C ILE A 184 6.40 -6.16 -15.16
#